data_024002df9b5c4322cc263db7306e6d5a
#
_entry.id   024002df9b5c4322cc263db7306e6d5a
#
_cell.length_a   1.000
_cell.length_b   1.000
_cell.length_c   1.000
_cell.angle_alpha   90.00
_cell.angle_beta   90.00
_cell.angle_gamma   90.00
#
_symmetry.space_group_name_H-M   'P 1'
#
loop_
_entity.id
_entity.type
_entity.pdbx_description
1 polymer ?
#
loop_
_entity_poly.entity_id
_entity_poly.type
_entity_poly.pdbx_seq_one_letter_code
_entity_poly.pdbx_strand_id
1 'polypeptide(L)'
;LGAEFVCTGTINQISREAATSQHVRKLLSEATYSDVTMTHAADMFELGVELQVLSKKTMMPKRGTLLYRLYKDYPSLEQIPSDKMKFLEEKIFKKSVQDVWGETVSYYINRLKDPARIERAEKDGKMKMGLVFKWYLSKSSGWANRGDPKRKLDYQIWCGPCIGSYNLWVQ
;
A
#
# COMPACT_ATOMS: atom_id res chain seq x y z
N LEU A 1 25.45 22.04 9.09
CA LEU A 1 24.06 22.48 9.01
C LEU A 1 23.35 22.56 10.38
N GLY A 2 24.07 22.24 11.49
CA GLY A 2 23.54 22.38 12.86
C GLY A 2 22.57 21.28 13.32
N ALA A 3 22.42 20.19 12.57
CA ALA A 3 21.63 19.05 13.01
C ALA A 3 22.40 18.19 14.02
N GLU A 4 21.77 17.84 15.14
CA GLU A 4 22.35 16.95 16.16
C GLU A 4 22.34 15.48 15.71
N PHE A 5 21.36 15.06 14.88
CA PHE A 5 21.28 13.73 14.31
C PHE A 5 20.56 13.76 12.96
N VAL A 6 20.73 12.71 12.17
CA VAL A 6 20.07 12.49 10.88
C VAL A 6 19.38 11.15 10.87
N CYS A 7 18.08 11.15 10.55
CA CYS A 7 17.31 9.94 10.31
C CYS A 7 17.39 9.53 8.84
N THR A 8 17.81 8.30 8.58
CA THR A 8 17.83 7.72 7.22
C THR A 8 16.82 6.56 7.12
N GLY A 9 16.04 6.52 6.06
CA GLY A 9 15.03 5.48 5.82
C GLY A 9 15.25 4.79 4.48
N THR A 10 15.00 5.50 3.39
CA THR A 10 14.99 4.92 2.05
C THR A 10 16.30 4.27 1.64
N ILE A 11 17.44 4.90 1.94
CA ILE A 11 18.76 4.38 1.59
C ILE A 11 19.08 3.07 2.29
N ASN A 12 18.56 2.85 3.50
CA ASN A 12 18.77 1.61 4.24
C ASN A 12 18.09 0.41 3.57
N GLN A 13 17.05 0.64 2.77
CA GLN A 13 16.33 -0.41 2.03
C GLN A 13 17.16 -1.00 0.87
N ILE A 14 18.22 -0.32 0.43
CA ILE A 14 19.10 -0.76 -0.66
C ILE A 14 20.19 -1.70 -0.13
N SER A 15 20.49 -1.68 1.17
CA SER A 15 21.52 -2.53 1.76
C SER A 15 21.22 -4.02 1.57
N ARG A 16 22.27 -4.84 1.58
CA ARG A 16 22.12 -6.30 1.43
C ARG A 16 21.41 -6.92 2.63
N GLU A 17 21.57 -6.32 3.80
CA GLU A 17 21.03 -6.76 5.09
C GLU A 17 19.54 -6.42 5.24
N ALA A 18 19.03 -5.49 4.43
CA ALA A 18 17.62 -5.13 4.48
C ALA A 18 16.72 -6.32 4.07
N ALA A 19 15.61 -6.49 4.79
CA ALA A 19 14.58 -7.49 4.46
C ALA A 19 13.81 -7.18 3.15
N THR A 20 14.34 -6.28 2.34
CA THR A 20 13.77 -5.84 1.06
C THR A 20 14.17 -6.82 -0.05
N SER A 21 13.25 -7.19 -0.92
CA SER A 21 13.54 -8.08 -2.04
C SER A 21 14.59 -7.50 -2.99
N GLN A 22 15.35 -8.36 -3.66
CA GLN A 22 16.34 -7.94 -4.66
C GLN A 22 15.72 -7.06 -5.75
N HIS A 23 14.50 -7.37 -6.18
CA HIS A 23 13.79 -6.58 -7.19
C HIS A 23 13.51 -5.15 -6.71
N VAL A 24 13.06 -4.99 -5.46
CA VAL A 24 12.80 -3.67 -4.86
C VAL A 24 14.12 -2.90 -4.66
N ARG A 25 15.19 -3.55 -4.20
CA ARG A 25 16.52 -2.91 -4.09
C ARG A 25 16.99 -2.37 -5.45
N LYS A 26 16.82 -3.15 -6.52
CA LYS A 26 17.14 -2.71 -7.88
C LYS A 26 16.30 -1.49 -8.30
N LEU A 27 14.99 -1.50 -8.05
CA LEU A 27 14.12 -0.35 -8.37
C LEU A 27 14.54 0.91 -7.61
N LEU A 28 14.89 0.78 -6.34
CA LEU A 28 15.35 1.90 -5.51
C LEU A 28 16.71 2.44 -5.96
N SER A 29 17.67 1.57 -6.32
CA SER A 29 18.99 2.00 -6.82
C SER A 29 18.96 2.68 -8.19
N GLU A 30 17.88 2.48 -8.96
CA GLU A 30 17.64 3.12 -10.25
C GLU A 30 16.65 4.31 -10.16
N ALA A 31 16.17 4.66 -8.96
CA ALA A 31 15.17 5.69 -8.76
C ALA A 31 15.78 7.09 -8.88
N THR A 32 15.01 8.00 -9.44
CA THR A 32 15.30 9.44 -9.56
C THR A 32 14.32 10.26 -8.71
N TYR A 33 14.48 11.56 -8.65
CA TYR A 33 13.54 12.46 -7.97
C TYR A 33 12.10 12.35 -8.51
N SER A 34 11.96 12.19 -9.82
CA SER A 34 10.65 12.13 -10.48
C SER A 34 9.93 10.79 -10.29
N ASP A 35 10.61 9.78 -9.74
CA ASP A 35 10.04 8.47 -9.50
C ASP A 35 9.32 8.35 -8.14
N VAL A 36 9.23 9.46 -7.37
CA VAL A 36 8.54 9.48 -6.07
C VAL A 36 7.20 10.21 -6.21
N THR A 37 6.17 9.64 -5.58
CA THR A 37 4.82 10.20 -5.57
C THR A 37 4.14 9.92 -4.22
N MET A 38 2.94 10.49 -4.02
CA MET A 38 2.12 10.27 -2.84
C MET A 38 1.11 9.15 -3.07
N THR A 39 0.76 8.44 -2.01
CA THR A 39 -0.37 7.51 -1.94
C THR A 39 -0.93 7.46 -0.54
N HIS A 40 -2.16 6.96 -0.39
CA HIS A 40 -2.81 6.90 0.92
C HIS A 40 -2.20 5.83 1.82
N ALA A 41 -1.96 6.21 3.08
CA ALA A 41 -1.44 5.32 4.12
C ALA A 41 -2.50 4.31 4.57
N ALA A 42 -2.11 3.05 4.75
CA ALA A 42 -3.04 2.00 5.14
C ALA A 42 -3.59 2.18 6.57
N ASP A 43 -2.77 2.61 7.50
CA ASP A 43 -3.11 2.79 8.93
C ASP A 43 -4.05 3.96 9.17
N MET A 44 -3.90 5.05 8.43
CA MET A 44 -4.72 6.27 8.54
C MET A 44 -5.54 6.53 7.27
N PHE A 45 -5.96 5.47 6.57
CA PHE A 45 -6.66 5.55 5.30
C PHE A 45 -7.95 6.37 5.38
N GLU A 46 -8.74 6.18 6.43
CA GLU A 46 -10.01 6.87 6.62
C GLU A 46 -9.84 8.40 6.79
N LEU A 47 -8.70 8.82 7.31
CA LEU A 47 -8.33 10.23 7.48
C LEU A 47 -7.74 10.85 6.20
N GLY A 48 -7.45 10.03 5.18
CA GLY A 48 -6.86 10.49 3.94
C GLY A 48 -5.39 10.89 4.04
N VAL A 49 -4.68 10.42 5.06
CA VAL A 49 -3.25 10.68 5.23
C VAL A 49 -2.48 9.99 4.10
N GLU A 50 -1.52 10.70 3.53
CA GLU A 50 -0.69 10.22 2.45
C GLU A 50 0.77 10.04 2.88
N LEU A 51 1.47 9.15 2.18
CA LEU A 51 2.89 8.88 2.35
C LEU A 51 3.61 8.81 0.99
N GLN A 52 4.93 9.03 1.01
CA GLN A 52 5.77 9.00 -0.18
C GLN A 52 6.15 7.56 -0.55
N VAL A 53 5.98 7.24 -1.84
CA VAL A 53 6.28 5.92 -2.40
C VAL A 53 6.91 6.04 -3.78
N LEU A 54 7.61 4.98 -4.19
CA LEU A 54 8.13 4.84 -5.54
C LEU A 54 6.97 4.61 -6.51
N SER A 55 6.94 5.37 -7.62
CA SER A 55 5.99 5.21 -8.74
C SER A 55 6.55 4.39 -9.90
N LYS A 56 7.87 4.22 -9.92
CA LYS A 56 8.58 3.52 -11.01
C LYS A 56 8.17 2.05 -11.09
N LYS A 57 7.68 1.65 -12.28
CA LYS A 57 7.27 0.26 -12.58
C LYS A 57 6.21 -0.34 -11.64
N THR A 58 5.42 0.50 -10.96
CA THR A 58 4.28 0.06 -10.15
C THR A 58 3.03 0.91 -10.45
N MET A 59 1.88 0.30 -10.30
CA MET A 59 0.57 0.98 -10.39
C MET A 59 -0.04 1.25 -9.01
N MET A 60 0.64 0.81 -7.95
CA MET A 60 0.11 0.88 -6.59
C MET A 60 -0.32 2.30 -6.17
N PRO A 61 0.46 3.37 -6.43
CA PRO A 61 0.02 4.72 -6.03
C PRO A 61 -1.30 5.14 -6.67
N LYS A 62 -1.45 4.89 -7.98
CA LYS A 62 -2.71 5.19 -8.71
C LYS A 62 -3.88 4.35 -8.20
N ARG A 63 -3.63 3.08 -7.86
CA ARG A 63 -4.63 2.18 -7.29
C ARG A 63 -5.03 2.61 -5.87
N GLY A 64 -4.08 3.02 -5.04
CA GLY A 64 -4.34 3.58 -3.72
C GLY A 64 -5.22 4.82 -3.77
N THR A 65 -4.93 5.76 -4.69
CA THR A 65 -5.74 6.95 -4.93
C THR A 65 -7.14 6.59 -5.43
N LEU A 66 -7.27 5.60 -6.32
CA LEU A 66 -8.59 5.12 -6.79
C LEU A 66 -9.41 4.55 -5.63
N LEU A 67 -8.81 3.69 -4.79
CA LEU A 67 -9.50 3.13 -3.63
C LEU A 67 -9.97 4.23 -2.66
N TYR A 68 -9.17 5.26 -2.44
CA TYR A 68 -9.57 6.37 -1.59
C TYR A 68 -10.72 7.19 -2.19
N ARG A 69 -10.71 7.45 -3.51
CA ARG A 69 -11.84 8.10 -4.18
C ARG A 69 -13.13 7.29 -4.03
N LEU A 70 -13.07 5.99 -4.28
CA LEU A 70 -14.24 5.12 -4.07
C LEU A 70 -14.70 5.14 -2.61
N TYR A 71 -13.76 5.14 -1.67
CA TYR A 71 -14.09 5.29 -0.26
C TYR A 71 -14.79 6.62 0.04
N LYS A 72 -14.40 7.71 -0.58
CA LYS A 72 -15.06 9.03 -0.41
C LYS A 72 -16.43 9.07 -1.08
N ASP A 73 -16.55 8.51 -2.27
CA ASP A 73 -17.74 8.65 -3.13
C ASP A 73 -18.89 7.73 -2.72
N TYR A 74 -18.60 6.57 -2.09
CA TYR A 74 -19.61 5.57 -1.75
C TYR A 74 -19.68 5.30 -0.25
N PRO A 75 -20.88 5.08 0.31
CA PRO A 75 -21.03 4.79 1.74
C PRO A 75 -20.72 3.33 2.11
N SER A 76 -20.77 2.39 1.14
CA SER A 76 -20.45 0.97 1.39
C SER A 76 -19.97 0.27 0.10
N LEU A 77 -19.46 -0.96 0.24
CA LEU A 77 -19.04 -1.79 -0.90
C LEU A 77 -20.19 -2.11 -1.85
N GLU A 78 -21.37 -2.37 -1.30
CA GLU A 78 -22.58 -2.77 -2.04
C GLU A 78 -23.12 -1.65 -2.93
N GLN A 79 -22.77 -0.40 -2.64
CA GLN A 79 -23.18 0.77 -3.43
C GLN A 79 -22.17 1.16 -4.51
N ILE A 80 -21.02 0.49 -4.58
CA ILE A 80 -20.08 0.67 -5.69
C ILE A 80 -20.69 0.03 -6.94
N PRO A 81 -20.76 0.74 -8.09
CA PRO A 81 -21.25 0.19 -9.36
C PRO A 81 -20.57 -1.12 -9.74
N SER A 82 -21.34 -2.05 -10.31
CA SER A 82 -20.87 -3.42 -10.60
C SER A 82 -19.66 -3.47 -11.54
N ASP A 83 -19.57 -2.57 -12.50
CA ASP A 83 -18.42 -2.44 -13.40
C ASP A 83 -17.13 -2.05 -12.66
N LYS A 84 -17.25 -1.11 -11.71
CA LYS A 84 -16.13 -0.70 -10.85
C LYS A 84 -15.75 -1.82 -9.87
N MET A 85 -16.73 -2.48 -9.28
CA MET A 85 -16.48 -3.61 -8.39
C MET A 85 -15.76 -4.74 -9.12
N LYS A 86 -16.21 -5.11 -10.31
CA LYS A 86 -15.54 -6.10 -11.16
C LYS A 86 -14.10 -5.70 -11.47
N PHE A 87 -13.85 -4.42 -11.78
CA PHE A 87 -12.50 -3.91 -11.98
C PHE A 87 -11.63 -4.07 -10.72
N LEU A 88 -12.16 -3.77 -9.52
CA LEU A 88 -11.45 -3.95 -8.26
C LEU A 88 -11.05 -5.41 -8.05
N GLU A 89 -12.00 -6.33 -8.24
CA GLU A 89 -11.76 -7.77 -8.04
C GLU A 89 -10.75 -8.34 -9.04
N GLU A 90 -10.90 -8.03 -10.33
CA GLU A 90 -10.04 -8.60 -11.37
C GLU A 90 -8.65 -7.96 -11.44
N LYS A 91 -8.55 -6.64 -11.31
CA LYS A 91 -7.31 -5.89 -11.60
C LYS A 91 -6.54 -5.48 -10.34
N ILE A 92 -7.21 -5.23 -9.23
CA ILE A 92 -6.58 -4.74 -8.00
C ILE A 92 -6.44 -5.87 -6.98
N PHE A 93 -7.55 -6.42 -6.52
CA PHE A 93 -7.51 -7.48 -5.51
C PHE A 93 -7.03 -8.81 -6.08
N LYS A 94 -7.41 -9.12 -7.34
CA LYS A 94 -7.20 -10.42 -8.02
C LYS A 94 -7.86 -11.56 -7.24
N LYS A 95 -8.98 -11.26 -6.60
CA LYS A 95 -9.85 -12.14 -5.82
C LYS A 95 -11.21 -11.48 -5.68
N SER A 96 -12.23 -12.25 -5.26
CA SER A 96 -13.52 -11.68 -4.88
C SER A 96 -13.40 -10.79 -3.64
N VAL A 97 -14.29 -9.82 -3.50
CA VAL A 97 -14.40 -8.99 -2.28
C VAL A 97 -14.69 -9.86 -1.07
N GLN A 98 -15.45 -10.95 -1.23
CA GLN A 98 -15.74 -11.91 -0.16
C GLN A 98 -14.47 -12.59 0.35
N ASP A 99 -13.58 -13.02 -0.56
CA ASP A 99 -12.29 -13.62 -0.17
C ASP A 99 -11.39 -12.61 0.55
N VAL A 100 -11.35 -11.36 0.06
CA VAL A 100 -10.60 -10.28 0.72
C VAL A 100 -11.16 -10.02 2.11
N TRP A 101 -12.48 -10.00 2.25
CA TRP A 101 -13.13 -9.83 3.55
C TRP A 101 -12.82 -10.99 4.49
N GLY A 102 -12.91 -12.23 4.02
CA GLY A 102 -12.54 -13.43 4.80
C GLY A 102 -11.10 -13.39 5.32
N GLU A 103 -10.14 -12.99 4.48
CA GLU A 103 -8.74 -12.78 4.92
C GLU A 103 -8.60 -11.64 5.93
N THR A 104 -9.38 -10.57 5.78
CA THR A 104 -9.39 -9.43 6.71
C THR A 104 -9.91 -9.88 8.07
N VAL A 105 -11.04 -10.57 8.11
CA VAL A 105 -11.62 -11.14 9.34
C VAL A 105 -10.61 -12.06 10.04
N SER A 106 -10.01 -12.98 9.29
CA SER A 106 -9.00 -13.90 9.83
C SER A 106 -7.80 -13.15 10.43
N TYR A 107 -7.35 -12.07 9.79
CA TYR A 107 -6.26 -11.25 10.30
C TYR A 107 -6.60 -10.56 11.62
N TYR A 108 -7.79 -9.93 11.71
CA TYR A 108 -8.22 -9.24 12.92
C TYR A 108 -8.47 -10.20 14.10
N ILE A 109 -9.09 -11.35 13.83
CA ILE A 109 -9.39 -12.33 14.88
C ILE A 109 -8.12 -13.05 15.34
N ASN A 110 -7.34 -13.60 14.40
CA ASN A 110 -6.26 -14.52 14.74
C ASN A 110 -4.95 -13.80 15.09
N ARG A 111 -4.65 -12.68 14.44
CA ARG A 111 -3.38 -11.98 14.63
C ARG A 111 -3.48 -10.76 15.52
N LEU A 112 -4.48 -9.90 15.31
CA LEU A 112 -4.65 -8.70 16.12
C LEU A 112 -5.43 -8.93 17.42
N LYS A 113 -6.16 -10.06 17.52
CA LYS A 113 -7.02 -10.39 18.67
C LYS A 113 -8.08 -9.31 18.95
N ASP A 114 -8.61 -8.69 17.88
CA ASP A 114 -9.64 -7.63 17.93
C ASP A 114 -10.92 -8.05 17.18
N PRO A 115 -11.70 -9.01 17.70
CA PRO A 115 -12.96 -9.42 17.09
C PRO A 115 -14.01 -8.30 17.12
N ALA A 116 -13.98 -7.42 18.14
CA ALA A 116 -14.93 -6.31 18.27
C ALA A 116 -14.87 -5.33 17.09
N ARG A 117 -13.72 -5.20 16.44
CA ARG A 117 -13.58 -4.39 15.23
C ARG A 117 -14.34 -5.00 14.05
N ILE A 118 -14.34 -6.30 13.93
CA ILE A 118 -15.10 -7.02 12.88
C ILE A 118 -16.60 -6.91 13.13
N GLU A 119 -17.06 -7.10 14.38
CA GLU A 119 -18.48 -6.95 14.73
C GLU A 119 -19.01 -5.54 14.41
N ARG A 120 -18.19 -4.50 14.63
CA ARG A 120 -18.54 -3.12 14.25
C ARG A 120 -18.59 -2.96 12.73
N ALA A 121 -17.63 -3.51 12.01
CA ALA A 121 -17.56 -3.42 10.56
C ALA A 121 -18.72 -4.16 9.87
N GLU A 122 -19.25 -5.23 10.44
CA GLU A 122 -20.45 -5.92 9.90
C GLU A 122 -21.74 -5.06 10.04
N LYS A 123 -21.75 -4.10 10.97
CA LYS A 123 -22.88 -3.16 11.17
C LYS A 123 -22.67 -1.83 10.46
N ASP A 124 -21.43 -1.54 10.02
CA ASP A 124 -21.04 -0.28 9.37
C ASP A 124 -20.38 -0.58 8.02
N GLY A 125 -21.14 -0.46 6.94
CA GLY A 125 -20.68 -0.72 5.57
C GLY A 125 -19.50 0.17 5.15
N LYS A 126 -19.41 1.39 5.68
CA LYS A 126 -18.29 2.30 5.44
C LYS A 126 -17.01 1.78 6.09
N MET A 127 -17.10 1.37 7.33
CA MET A 127 -15.99 0.77 8.05
C MET A 127 -15.53 -0.54 7.38
N LYS A 128 -16.46 -1.40 6.97
CA LYS A 128 -16.17 -2.64 6.22
C LYS A 128 -15.39 -2.34 4.94
N MET A 129 -15.86 -1.37 4.14
CA MET A 129 -15.19 -0.94 2.92
C MET A 129 -13.77 -0.44 3.20
N GLY A 130 -13.58 0.38 4.23
CA GLY A 130 -12.27 0.87 4.65
C GLY A 130 -11.32 -0.29 4.97
N LEU A 131 -11.77 -1.29 5.73
CA LEU A 131 -10.97 -2.46 6.09
C LEU A 131 -10.59 -3.32 4.87
N VAL A 132 -11.49 -3.49 3.89
CA VAL A 132 -11.21 -4.19 2.63
C VAL A 132 -10.16 -3.44 1.81
N PHE A 133 -10.23 -2.12 1.72
CA PHE A 133 -9.24 -1.33 0.98
C PHE A 133 -7.89 -1.31 1.70
N LYS A 134 -7.88 -1.21 3.01
CA LYS A 134 -6.67 -1.33 3.85
C LYS A 134 -5.96 -2.68 3.70
N TRP A 135 -6.72 -3.77 3.45
CA TRP A 135 -6.12 -5.06 3.13
C TRP A 135 -5.18 -4.96 1.92
N TYR A 136 -5.62 -4.33 0.82
CA TYR A 136 -4.78 -4.17 -0.37
C TYR A 136 -3.54 -3.32 -0.08
N LEU A 137 -3.72 -2.16 0.56
CA LEU A 137 -2.62 -1.24 0.88
C LEU A 137 -1.56 -1.90 1.77
N SER A 138 -1.99 -2.63 2.81
CA SER A 138 -1.09 -3.33 3.72
C SER A 138 -0.37 -4.51 3.06
N LYS A 139 -1.09 -5.29 2.22
CA LYS A 139 -0.49 -6.41 1.48
C LYS A 139 0.53 -5.93 0.44
N SER A 140 0.34 -4.74 -0.14
CA SER A 140 1.22 -4.17 -1.17
C SER A 140 2.66 -4.01 -0.70
N SER A 141 2.90 -3.58 0.55
CA SER A 141 4.23 -3.55 1.16
C SER A 141 4.79 -4.96 1.37
N GLY A 142 3.95 -5.88 1.83
CA GLY A 142 4.36 -7.27 2.03
C GLY A 142 4.74 -7.99 0.73
N TRP A 143 4.03 -7.73 -0.37
CA TRP A 143 4.39 -8.26 -1.69
C TRP A 143 5.72 -7.70 -2.20
N ALA A 144 5.97 -6.42 -1.99
CA ALA A 144 7.24 -5.78 -2.33
C ALA A 144 8.41 -6.43 -1.58
N ASN A 145 8.29 -6.56 -0.25
CA ASN A 145 9.35 -7.11 0.59
C ASN A 145 9.66 -8.57 0.26
N ARG A 146 8.64 -9.39 -0.02
CA ARG A 146 8.86 -10.79 -0.42
C ARG A 146 9.25 -10.97 -1.89
N GLY A 147 9.10 -9.92 -2.70
CA GLY A 147 9.40 -10.00 -4.13
C GLY A 147 8.39 -10.84 -4.92
N ASP A 148 7.08 -10.81 -4.54
CA ASP A 148 6.04 -11.62 -5.18
C ASP A 148 5.94 -11.31 -6.68
N PRO A 149 6.33 -12.24 -7.58
CA PRO A 149 6.39 -11.98 -9.03
C PRO A 149 5.03 -11.71 -9.66
N LYS A 150 3.93 -12.20 -9.05
CA LYS A 150 2.56 -12.03 -9.55
C LYS A 150 1.97 -10.65 -9.18
N ARG A 151 2.63 -9.94 -8.26
CA ARG A 151 2.17 -8.68 -7.69
C ARG A 151 3.11 -7.48 -7.93
N LYS A 152 4.04 -7.56 -8.89
CA LYS A 152 5.01 -6.48 -9.18
C LYS A 152 4.38 -5.12 -9.42
N LEU A 153 3.22 -5.06 -10.09
CA LEU A 153 2.48 -3.82 -10.32
C LEU A 153 1.78 -3.28 -9.06
N ASP A 154 1.72 -4.09 -7.99
CA ASP A 154 1.06 -3.76 -6.73
C ASP A 154 2.05 -3.45 -5.61
N TYR A 155 3.33 -3.33 -5.90
CA TYR A 155 4.35 -3.06 -4.90
C TYR A 155 4.22 -1.65 -4.34
N GLN A 156 4.01 -1.55 -3.03
CA GLN A 156 4.17 -0.33 -2.26
C GLN A 156 5.58 -0.29 -1.69
N ILE A 157 6.39 0.62 -2.21
CA ILE A 157 7.79 0.80 -1.83
C ILE A 157 7.92 2.21 -1.25
N TRP A 158 8.08 2.30 0.05
CA TRP A 158 8.23 3.59 0.73
C TRP A 158 9.54 4.23 0.33
N CYS A 159 9.48 5.46 -0.18
CA CYS A 159 10.62 6.09 -0.80
C CYS A 159 10.47 7.61 -0.79
N GLY A 160 11.38 8.30 -0.13
CA GLY A 160 11.48 9.76 -0.18
C GLY A 160 12.30 10.24 -1.39
N PRO A 161 12.17 11.52 -1.80
CA PRO A 161 12.83 12.07 -2.99
C PRO A 161 14.37 12.11 -2.86
N CYS A 162 14.92 12.11 -1.64
CA CYS A 162 16.35 12.09 -1.40
C CYS A 162 17.06 10.87 -2.01
N ILE A 163 16.31 9.82 -2.41
CA ILE A 163 16.89 8.68 -3.12
C ILE A 163 17.53 9.09 -4.44
N GLY A 164 16.96 10.07 -5.14
CA GLY A 164 17.54 10.60 -6.37
C GLY A 164 18.93 11.23 -6.17
N SER A 165 19.07 12.05 -5.13
CA SER A 165 20.39 12.61 -4.75
C SER A 165 21.39 11.53 -4.38
N TYR A 166 20.96 10.57 -3.57
CA TYR A 166 21.82 9.48 -3.13
C TYR A 166 22.31 8.66 -4.32
N ASN A 167 21.42 8.28 -5.24
CA ASN A 167 21.79 7.50 -6.42
C ASN A 167 22.74 8.26 -7.36
N LEU A 168 22.59 9.58 -7.49
CA LEU A 168 23.54 10.40 -8.24
C LEU A 168 24.93 10.49 -7.55
N TRP A 169 24.93 10.50 -6.24
CA TRP A 169 26.20 10.61 -5.47
C TRP A 169 27.01 9.31 -5.49
N VAL A 170 26.37 8.13 -5.54
CA VAL A 170 27.06 6.83 -5.51
C VAL A 170 27.44 6.29 -6.91
N GLN A 171 27.03 6.96 -7.99
CA GLN A 171 27.47 6.68 -9.38
C GLN A 171 28.83 7.30 -9.66
#